data_7a521d4bc37b374a92b6524101f5f08a
#
_entry.id   7a521d4bc37b374a92b6524101f5f08a
#
_cell.length_a   1.000
_cell.length_b   1.000
_cell.length_c   1.000
_cell.angle_alpha   90.00
_cell.angle_beta   90.00
_cell.angle_gamma   90.00
#
_symmetry.space_group_name_H-M   'P 1'
#
loop_
_entity.id
_entity.type
_entity.pdbx_description
1 polymer ?
#
loop_
_entity_poly.entity_id
_entity_poly.type
_entity_poly.pdbx_seq_one_letter_code
_entity_poly.pdbx_strand_id
1 'polypeptide(L)'
;MDRNNKLLNWAIELQSLAQAGLTYGKDKYDIERYQRIRDISAEMIAEKADVSFEKAKELFCNETGYQTPKIDTRAAVFKDDKILLVHEENGTWSLPGGWCDVNMSVGDNTVKETFEEAGLTVKPVRLIAVQAQHACLRIRRNKGIYALLAYRR
;
A
#
# COMPACT_ATOMS: atom_id res chain seq x y z
N MET A 1 -22.60 -4.54 0.64
CA MET A 1 -21.26 -4.60 0.00
C MET A 1 -21.51 -4.54 -1.50
N ASP A 2 -21.03 -3.49 -2.16
CA ASP A 2 -21.30 -3.27 -3.58
C ASP A 2 -20.73 -4.42 -4.42
N ARG A 3 -21.54 -4.93 -5.38
CA ARG A 3 -21.17 -6.04 -6.29
C ARG A 3 -19.85 -5.73 -7.04
N ASN A 4 -19.64 -4.48 -7.37
CA ASN A 4 -18.43 -3.97 -8.00
C ASN A 4 -17.17 -4.12 -7.14
N ASN A 5 -17.27 -3.94 -5.82
CA ASN A 5 -16.16 -4.12 -4.90
C ASN A 5 -15.82 -5.60 -4.69
N LYS A 6 -16.81 -6.49 -4.83
CA LYS A 6 -16.60 -7.94 -4.68
C LYS A 6 -15.76 -8.51 -5.82
N LEU A 7 -16.05 -8.14 -7.06
CA LEU A 7 -15.26 -8.56 -8.23
C LEU A 7 -13.81 -8.07 -8.16
N LEU A 8 -13.61 -6.82 -7.74
CA LEU A 8 -12.26 -6.27 -7.54
C LEU A 8 -11.48 -7.04 -6.47
N ASN A 9 -12.13 -7.35 -5.35
CA ASN A 9 -11.48 -8.12 -4.29
C ASN A 9 -11.11 -9.54 -4.76
N TRP A 10 -11.94 -10.19 -5.52
CA TRP A 10 -11.62 -11.50 -6.11
C TRP A 10 -10.46 -11.43 -7.09
N ALA A 11 -10.40 -10.41 -7.97
CA ALA A 11 -9.28 -10.23 -8.87
C ALA A 11 -7.96 -10.04 -8.10
N ILE A 12 -7.98 -9.22 -7.04
CA ILE A 12 -6.80 -9.00 -6.18
C ILE A 12 -6.37 -10.29 -5.47
N GLU A 13 -7.33 -11.08 -4.97
CA GLU A 13 -7.04 -12.35 -4.28
C GLU A 13 -6.46 -13.38 -5.26
N LEU A 14 -7.06 -13.53 -6.45
CA LEU A 14 -6.56 -14.43 -7.50
C LEU A 14 -5.14 -14.05 -7.94
N GLN A 15 -4.85 -12.75 -8.12
CA GLN A 15 -3.51 -12.27 -8.44
C GLN A 15 -2.51 -12.63 -7.33
N SER A 16 -2.86 -12.41 -6.08
CA SER A 16 -1.98 -12.71 -4.94
C SER A 16 -1.66 -14.21 -4.84
N LEU A 17 -2.67 -15.07 -5.01
CA LEU A 17 -2.50 -16.52 -5.03
C LEU A 17 -1.63 -16.99 -6.21
N ALA A 18 -1.89 -16.45 -7.41
CA ALA A 18 -1.12 -16.77 -8.59
C ALA A 18 0.34 -16.33 -8.47
N GLN A 19 0.58 -15.14 -7.95
CA GLN A 19 1.93 -14.61 -7.73
C GLN A 19 2.73 -15.50 -6.76
N ALA A 20 2.13 -15.90 -5.64
CA ALA A 20 2.75 -16.83 -4.71
C ALA A 20 3.04 -18.20 -5.39
N GLY A 21 2.09 -18.74 -6.14
CA GLY A 21 2.25 -19.97 -6.87
C GLY A 21 3.36 -19.93 -7.92
N LEU A 22 3.46 -18.83 -8.69
CA LEU A 22 4.54 -18.60 -9.66
C LEU A 22 5.93 -18.50 -9.02
N THR A 23 5.99 -17.99 -7.79
CA THR A 23 7.26 -17.81 -7.08
C THR A 23 7.75 -19.10 -6.42
N TYR A 24 6.85 -19.85 -5.79
CA TYR A 24 7.19 -21.00 -4.95
C TYR A 24 6.85 -22.35 -5.58
N GLY A 25 6.02 -22.39 -6.62
CA GLY A 25 5.67 -23.59 -7.35
C GLY A 25 6.88 -24.18 -8.08
N LYS A 26 6.95 -25.51 -8.15
CA LYS A 26 8.04 -26.24 -8.81
C LYS A 26 7.55 -27.08 -9.99
N ASP A 27 6.29 -27.47 -9.98
CA ASP A 27 5.70 -28.26 -11.06
C ASP A 27 5.36 -27.36 -12.26
N LYS A 28 5.79 -27.77 -13.46
CA LYS A 28 5.61 -26.98 -14.68
C LYS A 28 4.13 -26.76 -15.05
N TYR A 29 3.28 -27.74 -14.76
CA TYR A 29 1.85 -27.62 -15.05
C TYR A 29 1.14 -26.71 -14.07
N ASP A 30 1.59 -26.67 -12.81
CA ASP A 30 1.07 -25.73 -11.82
C ASP A 30 1.53 -24.31 -12.14
N ILE A 31 2.76 -24.11 -12.58
CA ILE A 31 3.26 -22.81 -13.05
C ILE A 31 2.41 -22.28 -14.21
N GLU A 32 2.08 -23.14 -15.19
CA GLU A 32 1.21 -22.77 -16.32
C GLU A 32 -0.21 -22.37 -15.83
N ARG A 33 -0.78 -23.12 -14.88
CA ARG A 33 -2.08 -22.81 -14.26
C ARG A 33 -2.05 -21.48 -13.50
N TYR A 34 -1.00 -21.23 -12.69
CA TYR A 34 -0.84 -19.97 -11.98
C TYR A 34 -0.68 -18.79 -12.95
N GLN A 35 0.06 -18.99 -14.06
CA GLN A 35 0.15 -17.96 -15.08
C GLN A 35 -1.23 -17.63 -15.67
N ARG A 36 -2.04 -18.64 -15.96
CA ARG A 36 -3.40 -18.43 -16.47
C ARG A 36 -4.32 -17.74 -15.45
N ILE A 37 -4.24 -18.11 -14.16
CA ILE A 37 -4.99 -17.45 -13.09
C ILE A 37 -4.58 -15.96 -13.00
N ARG A 38 -3.29 -15.66 -13.11
CA ARG A 38 -2.76 -14.29 -13.11
C ARG A 38 -3.30 -13.48 -14.29
N ASP A 39 -3.33 -14.06 -15.48
CA ASP A 39 -3.84 -13.42 -16.68
C ASP A 39 -5.36 -13.16 -16.56
N ILE A 40 -6.14 -14.12 -16.07
CA ILE A 40 -7.58 -13.93 -15.80
C ILE A 40 -7.82 -12.78 -14.81
N SER A 41 -7.03 -12.70 -13.74
CA SER A 41 -7.17 -11.61 -12.78
C SER A 41 -6.85 -10.24 -13.40
N ALA A 42 -5.86 -10.16 -14.30
CA ALA A 42 -5.55 -8.95 -15.05
C ALA A 42 -6.66 -8.58 -16.06
N GLU A 43 -7.25 -9.58 -16.75
CA GLU A 43 -8.41 -9.39 -17.63
C GLU A 43 -9.60 -8.80 -16.85
N MET A 44 -9.90 -9.30 -15.64
CA MET A 44 -10.96 -8.78 -14.78
C MET A 44 -10.72 -7.32 -14.38
N ILE A 45 -9.47 -6.93 -14.12
CA ILE A 45 -9.10 -5.54 -13.80
C ILE A 45 -9.18 -4.66 -15.04
N ALA A 46 -8.72 -5.14 -16.20
CA ALA A 46 -8.76 -4.42 -17.47
C ALA A 46 -10.20 -4.05 -17.82
N GLU A 47 -11.11 -5.02 -17.80
CA GLU A 47 -12.54 -4.83 -18.06
C GLU A 47 -13.18 -3.82 -17.09
N LYS A 48 -12.85 -3.94 -15.79
CA LYS A 48 -13.42 -3.05 -14.77
C LYS A 48 -12.90 -1.62 -14.85
N ALA A 49 -11.64 -1.44 -15.22
CA ALA A 49 -10.97 -0.13 -15.24
C ALA A 49 -11.01 0.55 -16.60
N ASP A 50 -11.60 -0.11 -17.61
CA ASP A 50 -11.64 0.35 -19.00
C ASP A 50 -10.22 0.67 -19.53
N VAL A 51 -9.30 -0.25 -19.34
CA VAL A 51 -7.91 -0.15 -19.83
C VAL A 51 -7.52 -1.42 -20.59
N SER A 52 -6.45 -1.36 -21.40
CA SER A 52 -5.98 -2.56 -22.09
C SER A 52 -5.47 -3.63 -21.11
N PHE A 53 -5.51 -4.88 -21.55
CA PHE A 53 -4.97 -6.02 -20.78
C PHE A 53 -3.48 -5.79 -20.43
N GLU A 54 -2.67 -5.33 -21.39
CA GLU A 54 -1.25 -5.06 -21.20
C GLU A 54 -1.03 -4.02 -20.10
N LYS A 55 -1.84 -2.96 -20.12
CA LYS A 55 -1.78 -1.91 -19.09
C LYS A 55 -2.19 -2.42 -17.72
N ALA A 56 -3.26 -3.21 -17.65
CA ALA A 56 -3.68 -3.83 -16.40
C ALA A 56 -2.59 -4.78 -15.87
N LYS A 57 -2.01 -5.61 -16.73
CA LYS A 57 -0.94 -6.56 -16.38
C LYS A 57 0.32 -5.84 -15.90
N GLU A 58 0.76 -4.79 -16.59
CA GLU A 58 1.89 -3.96 -16.20
C GLU A 58 1.71 -3.34 -14.80
N LEU A 59 0.52 -2.81 -14.53
CA LEU A 59 0.23 -2.09 -13.29
C LEU A 59 -0.12 -2.99 -12.09
N PHE A 60 -0.69 -4.16 -12.36
CA PHE A 60 -1.30 -5.02 -11.36
C PHE A 60 -0.47 -6.28 -11.06
N CYS A 61 0.34 -6.73 -12.04
CA CYS A 61 1.11 -7.97 -11.97
C CYS A 61 2.63 -7.73 -12.01
N ASN A 62 3.12 -6.59 -11.57
CA ASN A 62 4.51 -6.19 -11.69
C ASN A 62 5.41 -6.62 -10.51
N GLU A 63 4.85 -7.27 -9.50
CA GLU A 63 5.60 -7.75 -8.34
C GLU A 63 5.86 -9.26 -8.42
N THR A 64 6.89 -9.72 -7.69
CA THR A 64 7.24 -11.13 -7.52
C THR A 64 7.26 -11.49 -6.03
N GLY A 65 7.15 -12.76 -5.68
CA GLY A 65 7.15 -13.22 -4.30
C GLY A 65 5.76 -13.18 -3.66
N TYR A 66 5.69 -13.38 -2.35
CA TYR A 66 4.45 -13.27 -1.61
C TYR A 66 4.05 -11.81 -1.47
N GLN A 67 2.85 -11.47 -1.94
CA GLN A 67 2.37 -10.09 -1.88
C GLN A 67 2.03 -9.69 -0.45
N THR A 68 2.69 -8.65 0.04
CA THR A 68 2.46 -8.07 1.36
C THR A 68 1.96 -6.65 1.25
N PRO A 69 1.19 -6.16 2.24
CA PRO A 69 0.85 -4.74 2.30
C PRO A 69 2.10 -3.88 2.41
N LYS A 70 2.17 -2.80 1.63
CA LYS A 70 3.19 -1.76 1.83
C LYS A 70 2.83 -0.94 3.06
N ILE A 71 3.83 -0.50 3.81
CA ILE A 71 3.65 0.29 5.02
C ILE A 71 3.83 1.77 4.68
N ASP A 72 2.83 2.57 5.01
CA ASP A 72 2.92 4.02 5.05
C ASP A 72 2.97 4.45 6.52
N THR A 73 3.84 5.39 6.85
CA THR A 73 4.04 5.86 8.23
C THR A 73 3.57 7.29 8.38
N ARG A 74 2.90 7.61 9.50
CA ARG A 74 2.44 8.97 9.78
C ARG A 74 2.75 9.35 11.22
N ALA A 75 3.27 10.56 11.44
CA ALA A 75 3.59 11.09 12.76
C ALA A 75 2.46 11.97 13.30
N ALA A 76 1.94 11.65 14.48
CA ALA A 76 1.08 12.56 15.22
C ALA A 76 1.93 13.32 16.25
N VAL A 77 2.32 14.55 15.91
CA VAL A 77 3.14 15.42 16.75
C VAL A 77 2.26 16.49 17.36
N PHE A 78 2.22 16.55 18.69
CA PHE A 78 1.39 17.51 19.43
C PHE A 78 2.25 18.53 20.17
N LYS A 79 1.81 19.80 20.12
CA LYS A 79 2.34 20.91 20.91
C LYS A 79 1.22 21.90 21.21
N ASP A 80 1.07 22.30 22.49
CA ASP A 80 0.10 23.29 22.94
C ASP A 80 -1.33 23.04 22.41
N ASP A 81 -1.82 21.79 22.57
CA ASP A 81 -3.11 21.28 22.09
C ASP A 81 -3.32 21.36 20.56
N LYS A 82 -2.25 21.55 19.80
CA LYS A 82 -2.27 21.56 18.35
C LYS A 82 -1.54 20.34 17.79
N ILE A 83 -1.99 19.88 16.62
CA ILE A 83 -1.34 18.80 15.87
C ILE A 83 -0.56 19.38 14.69
N LEU A 84 0.63 18.85 14.45
CA LEU A 84 1.43 19.20 13.27
C LEU A 84 0.78 18.62 12.02
N LEU A 85 0.61 19.47 11.01
CA LEU A 85 0.23 19.07 9.66
C LEU A 85 1.24 19.64 8.66
N VAL A 86 1.43 18.95 7.57
CA VAL A 86 2.22 19.38 6.39
C VAL A 86 1.31 19.59 5.20
N HIS A 87 1.68 20.54 4.35
CA HIS A 87 0.93 20.85 3.14
C HIS A 87 1.42 20.01 1.98
N GLU A 88 0.55 19.19 1.42
CA GLU A 88 0.84 18.30 0.29
C GLU A 88 0.80 19.07 -1.05
N GLU A 89 1.53 18.59 -2.05
CA GLU A 89 1.54 19.20 -3.40
C GLU A 89 0.14 19.29 -4.04
N ASN A 90 -0.77 18.39 -3.66
CA ASN A 90 -2.16 18.39 -4.14
C ASN A 90 -3.07 19.42 -3.45
N GLY A 91 -2.52 20.26 -2.57
CA GLY A 91 -3.23 21.29 -1.82
C GLY A 91 -3.95 20.80 -0.56
N THR A 92 -3.78 19.55 -0.15
CA THR A 92 -4.35 19.02 1.10
C THR A 92 -3.37 19.11 2.26
N TRP A 93 -3.88 18.96 3.49
CA TRP A 93 -3.07 18.87 4.70
C TRP A 93 -3.07 17.44 5.23
N SER A 94 -1.91 16.93 5.60
CA SER A 94 -1.76 15.60 6.16
C SER A 94 -0.83 15.60 7.38
N LEU A 95 -0.83 14.48 8.11
CA LEU A 95 0.22 14.22 9.08
C LEU A 95 1.53 13.93 8.33
N PRO A 96 2.68 14.46 8.80
CA PRO A 96 3.97 14.18 8.19
C PRO A 96 4.25 12.69 8.16
N GLY A 97 4.81 12.20 7.05
CA GLY A 97 5.12 10.79 6.86
C GLY A 97 4.93 10.30 5.42
N GLY A 98 5.42 9.10 5.15
CA GLY A 98 5.43 8.50 3.81
C GLY A 98 5.63 7.00 3.84
N TRP A 99 5.99 6.46 2.68
CA TRP A 99 6.29 5.04 2.53
C TRP A 99 7.50 4.63 3.36
N CYS A 100 7.34 3.52 4.10
CA CYS A 100 8.43 2.98 4.91
C CYS A 100 9.52 2.35 4.02
N ASP A 101 10.74 2.85 4.13
CA ASP A 101 11.89 2.28 3.45
C ASP A 101 12.16 0.84 3.93
N VAL A 102 12.55 -0.05 3.00
CA VAL A 102 12.74 -1.49 3.26
C VAL A 102 13.82 -1.81 4.30
N ASN A 103 14.76 -0.90 4.52
CA ASN A 103 15.87 -1.04 5.45
C ASN A 103 15.67 -0.25 6.76
N MET A 104 14.50 0.32 6.97
CA MET A 104 14.18 1.10 8.17
C MET A 104 13.11 0.44 9.02
N SER A 105 13.17 0.69 10.32
CA SER A 105 12.02 0.44 11.18
C SER A 105 10.93 1.47 10.93
N VAL A 106 9.68 1.10 11.20
CA VAL A 106 8.53 2.04 11.11
C VAL A 106 8.77 3.31 11.93
N GLY A 107 9.40 3.18 13.11
CA GLY A 107 9.74 4.31 13.97
C GLY A 107 10.79 5.23 13.35
N ASP A 108 11.89 4.67 12.86
CA ASP A 108 12.99 5.44 12.26
C ASP A 108 12.53 6.12 10.96
N ASN A 109 11.74 5.42 10.13
CA ASN A 109 11.18 6.01 8.93
C ASN A 109 10.28 7.21 9.27
N THR A 110 9.44 7.09 10.29
CA THR A 110 8.58 8.22 10.69
C THR A 110 9.39 9.42 11.21
N VAL A 111 10.52 9.19 11.90
CA VAL A 111 11.46 10.27 12.30
C VAL A 111 12.04 10.95 11.07
N LYS A 112 12.53 10.17 10.12
CA LYS A 112 13.10 10.65 8.86
C LYS A 112 12.10 11.51 8.10
N GLU A 113 10.91 10.97 7.80
CA GLU A 113 9.86 11.67 7.06
C GLU A 113 9.43 12.98 7.76
N THR A 114 9.28 12.96 9.10
CA THR A 114 8.94 14.17 9.86
C THR A 114 10.01 15.23 9.76
N PHE A 115 11.29 14.82 9.72
CA PHE A 115 12.39 15.76 9.53
C PHE A 115 12.41 16.32 8.10
N GLU A 116 12.24 15.48 7.08
CA GLU A 116 12.26 15.88 5.67
C GLU A 116 11.11 16.83 5.33
N GLU A 117 9.90 16.58 5.84
CA GLU A 117 8.71 17.36 5.50
C GLU A 117 8.47 18.58 6.41
N ALA A 118 8.86 18.50 7.67
CA ALA A 118 8.59 19.57 8.65
C ALA A 118 9.84 20.18 9.31
N GLY A 119 11.05 19.67 9.02
CA GLY A 119 12.30 20.13 9.63
C GLY A 119 12.41 19.84 11.15
N LEU A 120 11.57 18.94 11.69
CA LEU A 120 11.51 18.66 13.11
C LEU A 120 12.17 17.32 13.45
N THR A 121 13.14 17.38 14.38
CA THR A 121 13.67 16.16 15.01
C THR A 121 12.71 15.70 16.10
N VAL A 122 12.16 14.51 15.95
CA VAL A 122 11.17 13.92 16.86
C VAL A 122 11.67 12.58 17.41
N LYS A 123 11.07 12.13 18.52
CA LYS A 123 11.34 10.82 19.11
C LYS A 123 10.05 10.01 19.15
N PRO A 124 10.02 8.76 18.64
CA PRO A 124 8.85 7.91 18.77
C PRO A 124 8.56 7.59 20.22
N VAL A 125 7.31 7.77 20.64
CA VAL A 125 6.86 7.49 22.00
C VAL A 125 6.02 6.24 22.07
N ARG A 126 5.06 6.11 21.15
CA ARG A 126 4.16 4.96 21.10
C ARG A 126 3.53 4.80 19.73
N LEU A 127 3.17 3.58 19.40
CA LEU A 127 2.28 3.28 18.28
C LEU A 127 0.83 3.61 18.67
N ILE A 128 0.17 4.47 17.90
CA ILE A 128 -1.24 4.85 18.16
C ILE A 128 -2.18 3.87 17.49
N ALA A 129 -1.96 3.58 16.21
CA ALA A 129 -2.82 2.70 15.43
C ALA A 129 -2.07 2.07 14.26
N VAL A 130 -2.56 0.89 13.84
CA VAL A 130 -2.25 0.27 12.56
C VAL A 130 -3.58 0.07 11.86
N GLN A 131 -3.74 0.64 10.66
CA GLN A 131 -4.99 0.59 9.91
C GLN A 131 -4.73 0.17 8.48
N ALA A 132 -5.64 -0.63 7.92
CA ALA A 132 -5.64 -0.88 6.49
C ALA A 132 -6.20 0.35 5.76
N GLN A 133 -5.47 0.84 4.75
CA GLN A 133 -6.03 1.84 3.86
C GLN A 133 -7.17 1.21 3.06
N HIS A 134 -8.40 1.56 3.36
CA HIS A 134 -9.53 1.22 2.51
C HIS A 134 -9.38 2.00 1.20
N ALA A 135 -9.25 1.26 0.10
CA ALA A 135 -9.27 1.83 -1.22
C ALA A 135 -10.59 2.57 -1.43
N CYS A 136 -10.58 3.87 -1.22
CA CYS A 136 -11.54 4.74 -1.86
C CYS A 136 -11.35 4.54 -3.37
N LEU A 137 -12.43 4.36 -4.13
CA LEU A 137 -12.55 3.92 -5.53
C LEU A 137 -11.80 4.77 -6.61
N ARG A 138 -10.70 5.39 -6.26
CA ARG A 138 -9.68 5.81 -7.22
C ARG A 138 -8.63 4.72 -7.21
N ILE A 139 -8.34 4.17 -8.38
CA ILE A 139 -7.23 3.27 -8.67
C ILE A 139 -5.93 3.92 -8.15
N ARG A 140 -5.78 3.98 -6.84
CA ARG A 140 -4.51 4.26 -6.20
C ARG A 140 -3.91 2.92 -5.85
N ARG A 141 -2.87 2.63 -6.58
CA ARG A 141 -1.95 1.51 -6.39
C ARG A 141 -1.67 1.36 -4.90
N ASN A 142 -1.80 0.14 -4.44
CA ASN A 142 -1.36 -0.39 -3.16
C ASN A 142 -2.28 -0.16 -1.96
N LYS A 143 -2.79 -1.28 -1.46
CA LYS A 143 -3.34 -1.38 -0.10
C LYS A 143 -2.18 -1.26 0.88
N GLY A 144 -1.95 -0.07 1.44
CA GLY A 144 -0.98 0.15 2.50
C GLY A 144 -1.57 -0.10 3.89
N ILE A 145 -0.72 -0.44 4.83
CA ILE A 145 -1.02 -0.38 6.25
C ILE A 145 -0.44 0.93 6.77
N TYR A 146 -1.25 1.76 7.43
CA TYR A 146 -0.76 2.95 8.10
C TYR A 146 -0.35 2.63 9.53
N ALA A 147 0.89 2.93 9.88
CA ALA A 147 1.32 2.98 11.26
C ALA A 147 1.27 4.43 11.73
N LEU A 148 0.35 4.76 12.65
CA LEU A 148 0.28 6.07 13.24
C LEU A 148 1.10 6.05 14.54
N LEU A 149 2.20 6.80 14.58
CA LEU A 149 3.05 6.94 15.76
C LEU A 149 2.81 8.30 16.42
N ALA A 150 2.59 8.31 17.74
CA ALA A 150 2.53 9.56 18.49
C ALA A 150 3.94 9.98 18.91
N TYR A 151 4.24 11.25 18.76
CA TYR A 151 5.51 11.84 19.15
C TYR A 151 5.31 12.91 20.22
N ARG A 152 6.22 12.93 21.17
CA ARG A 152 6.36 14.02 22.13
C ARG A 152 7.75 14.64 21.91
N ARG A 153 7.78 15.95 21.78
CA ARG A 153 9.02 16.74 21.76
C ARG A 153 9.62 16.83 23.14
#